data_1563872531cc3836d419a3d18b41a034
#
_entry.id   1563872531cc3836d419a3d18b41a034
#
_cell.length_a   1.000
_cell.length_b   1.000
_cell.length_c   1.000
_cell.angle_alpha   90.00
_cell.angle_beta   90.00
_cell.angle_gamma   90.00
#
_symmetry.space_group_name_H-M   'P 1'
#
loop_
_entity.id
_entity.type
_entity.pdbx_description
1 polymer ?
#
loop_
_entity_poly.entity_id
_entity_poly.type
_entity_poly.pdbx_seq_one_letter_code
_entity_poly.pdbx_strand_id
1 'polypeptide(L)'
;MKTPRLNLKEKEKAKKGLLFLIIITGIFWVYFLSQSAKAFYTQKETLPPVIAIEEEVAKELEKKGIKAEITEIKSDMIILKLTNGNTEVILGKDKSVADQIRALQLILNDNKMGEGEAKKIDLRFKSPVITF
;
A
#
# COMPACT_ATOMS: atom_id res chain seq x y z
N MET A 1 5.86 -54.97 47.60
CA MET A 1 6.27 -53.61 47.21
C MET A 1 5.35 -52.58 47.86
N LYS A 2 5.85 -51.76 48.82
CA LYS A 2 5.04 -50.70 49.46
C LYS A 2 5.13 -49.41 48.63
N THR A 3 4.02 -49.01 48.04
CA THR A 3 3.92 -47.71 47.37
C THR A 3 4.07 -46.59 48.37
N PRO A 4 4.96 -45.61 48.15
CA PRO A 4 5.16 -44.49 49.09
C PRO A 4 3.87 -43.65 49.12
N ARG A 5 3.25 -43.54 50.31
CA ARG A 5 2.10 -42.63 50.51
C ARG A 5 2.65 -41.20 50.55
N LEU A 6 2.51 -40.48 49.46
CA LEU A 6 2.80 -39.04 49.43
C LEU A 6 1.97 -38.28 50.45
N ASN A 7 2.68 -37.44 51.25
CA ASN A 7 2.12 -36.68 52.37
C ASN A 7 1.07 -35.67 51.84
N LEU A 8 -0.08 -35.56 52.50
CA LEU A 8 -1.18 -34.67 52.06
C LEU A 8 -0.76 -33.24 51.77
N LYS A 9 0.24 -32.70 52.54
CA LYS A 9 0.81 -31.38 52.35
C LYS A 9 1.60 -31.23 51.03
N GLU A 10 2.23 -32.29 50.53
CA GLU A 10 2.93 -32.28 49.24
C GLU A 10 1.96 -32.32 48.06
N LYS A 11 0.85 -33.02 48.20
CA LYS A 11 -0.22 -33.03 47.19
C LYS A 11 -0.88 -31.65 47.01
N GLU A 12 -1.08 -30.90 48.12
CA GLU A 12 -1.61 -29.52 48.04
C GLU A 12 -0.62 -28.54 47.38
N LYS A 13 0.66 -28.65 47.71
CA LYS A 13 1.70 -27.82 47.05
C LYS A 13 1.81 -28.11 45.55
N ALA A 14 1.75 -29.39 45.18
CA ALA A 14 1.77 -29.82 43.77
C ALA A 14 0.53 -29.30 43.00
N LYS A 15 -0.67 -29.34 43.61
CA LYS A 15 -1.89 -28.80 42.99
C LYS A 15 -1.81 -27.29 42.79
N LYS A 16 -1.30 -26.52 43.78
CA LYS A 16 -1.11 -25.06 43.65
C LYS A 16 -0.09 -24.71 42.58
N GLY A 17 1.03 -25.46 42.51
CA GLY A 17 2.04 -25.30 41.48
C GLY A 17 1.50 -25.57 40.06
N LEU A 18 0.70 -26.64 39.90
CA LEU A 18 0.07 -26.99 38.64
C LEU A 18 -0.91 -25.91 38.17
N LEU A 19 -1.74 -25.40 39.11
CA LEU A 19 -2.71 -24.35 38.82
C LEU A 19 -2.02 -23.02 38.38
N PHE A 20 -0.90 -22.67 39.03
CA PHE A 20 -0.10 -21.52 38.68
C PHE A 20 0.54 -21.65 37.30
N LEU A 21 0.99 -22.83 36.93
CA LEU A 21 1.57 -23.12 35.62
C LEU A 21 0.52 -23.03 34.50
N ILE A 22 -0.72 -23.47 34.72
CA ILE A 22 -1.84 -23.36 33.79
C ILE A 22 -2.20 -21.88 33.55
N ILE A 23 -2.20 -21.06 34.60
CA ILE A 23 -2.51 -19.62 34.48
C ILE A 23 -1.43 -18.91 33.66
N ILE A 24 -0.14 -19.18 33.92
CA ILE A 24 0.97 -18.55 33.17
C ILE A 24 0.92 -18.96 31.70
N THR A 25 0.70 -20.24 31.38
CA THR A 25 0.58 -20.69 29.99
C THR A 25 -0.62 -20.06 29.29
N GLY A 26 -1.77 -19.92 30.00
CA GLY A 26 -2.95 -19.23 29.46
C GLY A 26 -2.69 -17.77 29.11
N ILE A 27 -2.04 -17.02 30.00
CA ILE A 27 -1.67 -15.60 29.76
C ILE A 27 -0.69 -15.49 28.58
N PHE A 28 0.28 -16.40 28.48
CA PHE A 28 1.25 -16.41 27.38
C PHE A 28 0.57 -16.66 26.04
N TRP A 29 -0.40 -17.58 25.96
CA TRP A 29 -1.17 -17.87 24.76
C TRP A 29 -2.03 -16.67 24.33
N VAL A 30 -2.70 -16.01 25.27
CA VAL A 30 -3.50 -14.81 24.96
C VAL A 30 -2.60 -13.68 24.44
N TYR A 31 -1.43 -13.47 25.05
CA TYR A 31 -0.47 -12.48 24.59
C TYR A 31 0.05 -12.80 23.18
N PHE A 32 0.42 -14.05 22.93
CA PHE A 32 0.92 -14.51 21.63
C PHE A 32 -0.14 -14.37 20.53
N LEU A 33 -1.39 -14.74 20.80
CA LEU A 33 -2.51 -14.57 19.86
C LEU A 33 -2.80 -13.10 19.57
N SER A 34 -2.69 -12.23 20.57
CA SER A 34 -2.89 -10.78 20.36
C SER A 34 -1.81 -10.14 19.49
N GLN A 35 -0.57 -10.60 19.58
CA GLN A 35 0.52 -10.17 18.71
C GLN A 35 0.36 -10.67 17.28
N SER A 36 -0.06 -11.93 17.12
CA SER A 36 -0.33 -12.52 15.80
C SER A 36 -1.50 -11.81 15.10
N ALA A 37 -2.55 -11.46 15.84
CA ALA A 37 -3.67 -10.69 15.30
C ALA A 37 -3.22 -9.31 14.79
N LYS A 38 -2.37 -8.59 15.52
CA LYS A 38 -1.83 -7.30 15.06
C LYS A 38 -1.02 -7.45 13.77
N ALA A 39 -0.20 -8.49 13.62
CA ALA A 39 0.56 -8.75 12.41
C ALA A 39 -0.35 -9.01 11.19
N PHE A 40 -1.46 -9.72 11.38
CA PHE A 40 -2.45 -9.95 10.31
C PHE A 40 -3.25 -8.69 9.94
N TYR A 41 -3.53 -7.80 10.89
CA TYR A 41 -4.25 -6.55 10.60
C TYR A 41 -3.35 -5.49 9.92
N THR A 42 -2.02 -5.56 10.08
CA THR A 42 -1.09 -4.61 9.47
C THR A 42 -0.82 -4.94 7.99
N GLN A 43 -1.20 -6.15 7.53
CA GLN A 43 -1.02 -6.60 6.15
C GLN A 43 -2.30 -6.53 5.30
N LYS A 44 -3.36 -5.89 5.80
CA LYS A 44 -4.39 -5.38 4.93
C LYS A 44 -3.80 -4.15 4.25
N GLU A 45 -3.14 -4.35 3.11
CA GLU A 45 -2.99 -3.28 2.11
C GLU A 45 -4.41 -2.75 1.85
N THR A 46 -4.78 -1.73 2.59
CA THR A 46 -5.85 -0.85 2.16
C THR A 46 -5.33 -0.24 0.87
N LEU A 47 -5.76 -0.77 -0.27
CA LEU A 47 -5.70 -0.03 -1.51
C LEU A 47 -6.12 1.40 -1.14
N PRO A 48 -5.28 2.41 -1.41
CA PRO A 48 -5.64 3.77 -1.05
C PRO A 48 -7.01 4.05 -1.66
N PRO A 49 -7.95 4.61 -0.91
CA PRO A 49 -9.27 4.93 -1.45
C PRO A 49 -9.06 5.76 -2.72
N VAL A 50 -9.90 5.57 -3.71
CA VAL A 50 -9.82 6.27 -5.02
C VAL A 50 -9.60 7.77 -4.83
N ILE A 51 -10.24 8.35 -3.83
CA ILE A 51 -10.10 9.76 -3.41
C ILE A 51 -8.65 10.13 -3.04
N ALA A 52 -7.91 9.25 -2.35
CA ALA A 52 -6.53 9.53 -1.97
C ALA A 52 -5.58 9.53 -3.18
N ILE A 53 -5.85 8.71 -4.18
CA ILE A 53 -5.07 8.67 -5.42
C ILE A 53 -5.34 9.92 -6.27
N GLU A 54 -6.59 10.36 -6.35
CA GLU A 54 -6.95 11.62 -7.04
C GLU A 54 -6.24 12.81 -6.43
N GLU A 55 -6.26 12.92 -5.12
CA GLU A 55 -5.61 14.00 -4.38
C GLU A 55 -4.09 13.97 -4.56
N GLU A 56 -3.46 12.78 -4.53
CA GLU A 56 -2.02 12.62 -4.76
C GLU A 56 -1.65 13.05 -6.19
N VAL A 57 -2.39 12.62 -7.20
CA VAL A 57 -2.16 13.00 -8.60
C VAL A 57 -2.32 14.51 -8.78
N ALA A 58 -3.40 15.09 -8.27
CA ALA A 58 -3.67 16.53 -8.37
C ALA A 58 -2.55 17.35 -7.74
N LYS A 59 -2.10 16.98 -6.55
CA LYS A 59 -1.00 17.63 -5.83
C LYS A 59 0.33 17.58 -6.60
N GLU A 60 0.69 16.43 -7.15
CA GLU A 60 1.93 16.31 -7.93
C GLU A 60 1.86 17.05 -9.26
N LEU A 61 0.70 17.08 -9.93
CA LEU A 61 0.49 17.90 -11.14
C LEU A 61 0.64 19.38 -10.84
N GLU A 62 0.01 19.88 -9.77
CA GLU A 62 0.11 21.28 -9.33
C GLU A 62 1.56 21.66 -9.01
N LYS A 63 2.26 20.84 -8.24
CA LYS A 63 3.68 21.02 -7.88
C LYS A 63 4.59 21.13 -9.10
N LYS A 64 4.25 20.48 -10.20
CA LYS A 64 4.99 20.51 -11.46
C LYS A 64 4.47 21.56 -12.46
N GLY A 65 3.40 22.26 -12.12
CA GLY A 65 2.78 23.26 -12.98
C GLY A 65 2.13 22.66 -14.25
N ILE A 66 1.75 21.38 -14.19
CA ILE A 66 1.10 20.69 -15.30
C ILE A 66 -0.42 20.82 -15.12
N LYS A 67 -1.06 21.42 -16.11
CA LYS A 67 -2.53 21.56 -16.13
C LYS A 67 -3.14 20.35 -16.81
N ALA A 68 -3.75 19.46 -16.04
CA ALA A 68 -4.44 18.27 -16.51
C ALA A 68 -5.66 17.98 -15.65
N GLU A 69 -6.65 17.32 -16.23
CA GLU A 69 -7.85 16.84 -15.57
C GLU A 69 -7.88 15.30 -15.55
N ILE A 70 -8.29 14.71 -14.45
CA ILE A 70 -8.51 13.29 -14.35
C ILE A 70 -9.83 12.97 -15.06
N THR A 71 -9.77 12.20 -16.14
CA THR A 71 -10.95 11.84 -16.93
C THR A 71 -11.52 10.48 -16.54
N GLU A 72 -10.67 9.54 -16.14
CA GLU A 72 -11.10 8.19 -15.77
C GLU A 72 -10.10 7.54 -14.81
N ILE A 73 -10.64 6.78 -13.82
CA ILE A 73 -9.84 5.95 -12.92
C ILE A 73 -10.31 4.50 -13.05
N LYS A 74 -9.43 3.63 -13.55
CA LYS A 74 -9.65 2.18 -13.66
C LYS A 74 -8.93 1.45 -12.52
N SER A 75 -9.07 0.14 -12.47
CA SER A 75 -8.43 -0.71 -11.45
C SER A 75 -6.90 -0.60 -11.46
N ASP A 76 -6.30 -0.51 -12.64
CA ASP A 76 -4.85 -0.59 -12.90
C ASP A 76 -4.24 0.71 -13.44
N MET A 77 -5.07 1.68 -13.87
CA MET A 77 -4.61 2.91 -14.51
C MET A 77 -5.43 4.14 -14.15
N ILE A 78 -4.83 5.30 -14.36
CA ILE A 78 -5.46 6.62 -14.28
C ILE A 78 -5.28 7.30 -15.62
N ILE A 79 -6.35 7.83 -16.18
CA ILE A 79 -6.33 8.56 -17.45
C ILE A 79 -6.50 10.04 -17.17
N LEU A 80 -5.54 10.84 -17.65
CA LEU A 80 -5.55 12.28 -17.56
C LEU A 80 -5.69 12.88 -18.95
N LYS A 81 -6.23 14.09 -19.04
CA LYS A 81 -6.27 14.90 -20.24
C LYS A 81 -5.57 16.22 -19.97
N LEU A 82 -4.57 16.57 -20.77
CA LEU A 82 -3.90 17.87 -20.66
C LEU A 82 -4.80 19.01 -21.12
N THR A 83 -4.87 20.07 -20.33
CA THR A 83 -5.74 21.23 -20.64
C THR A 83 -5.21 22.08 -21.81
N ASN A 84 -3.89 22.07 -22.03
CA ASN A 84 -3.24 22.86 -23.08
C ASN A 84 -3.21 22.17 -24.46
N GLY A 85 -3.85 21.01 -24.59
CA GLY A 85 -3.89 20.22 -25.82
C GLY A 85 -4.90 19.09 -25.67
N ASN A 86 -5.04 18.28 -26.70
CA ASN A 86 -5.93 17.11 -26.65
C ASN A 86 -5.19 15.82 -26.27
N THR A 87 -4.06 15.97 -25.55
CA THR A 87 -3.18 14.88 -25.19
C THR A 87 -3.75 14.06 -24.03
N GLU A 88 -3.93 12.77 -24.26
CA GLU A 88 -4.29 11.78 -23.25
C GLU A 88 -3.02 11.25 -22.58
N VAL A 89 -3.01 11.19 -21.26
CA VAL A 89 -1.89 10.65 -20.46
C VAL A 89 -2.39 9.50 -19.63
N ILE A 90 -1.70 8.35 -19.70
CA ILE A 90 -2.04 7.15 -18.93
C ILE A 90 -0.96 6.91 -17.87
N LEU A 91 -1.39 6.89 -16.60
CA LEU A 91 -0.56 6.53 -15.45
C LEU A 91 -0.89 5.11 -14.99
N GLY A 92 0.11 4.36 -14.55
CA GLY A 92 -0.08 3.06 -13.90
C GLY A 92 -0.21 3.22 -12.38
N LYS A 93 -1.13 2.49 -11.77
CA LYS A 93 -1.30 2.49 -10.30
C LYS A 93 -0.24 1.66 -9.57
N ASP A 94 0.48 0.82 -10.27
CA ASP A 94 1.58 -0.01 -9.78
C ASP A 94 2.90 0.75 -9.60
N LYS A 95 2.93 2.03 -10.00
CA LYS A 95 4.11 2.87 -9.99
C LYS A 95 3.90 4.14 -9.16
N SER A 96 5.01 4.71 -8.69
CA SER A 96 5.01 6.02 -8.03
C SER A 96 4.39 7.09 -8.92
N VAL A 97 3.34 7.74 -8.44
CA VAL A 97 2.70 8.88 -9.13
C VAL A 97 3.71 10.01 -9.38
N ALA A 98 4.54 10.32 -8.38
CA ALA A 98 5.54 11.38 -8.46
C ALA A 98 6.56 11.15 -9.59
N ASP A 99 7.02 9.88 -9.77
CA ASP A 99 7.98 9.53 -10.82
C ASP A 99 7.34 9.63 -12.21
N GLN A 100 6.10 9.18 -12.34
CA GLN A 100 5.36 9.27 -13.59
C GLN A 100 5.08 10.72 -13.99
N ILE A 101 4.67 11.58 -13.05
CA ILE A 101 4.45 13.00 -13.30
C ILE A 101 5.77 13.72 -13.62
N ARG A 102 6.89 13.30 -13.01
CA ARG A 102 8.21 13.79 -13.36
C ARG A 102 8.60 13.42 -14.79
N ALA A 103 8.36 12.17 -15.20
CA ALA A 103 8.60 11.73 -16.57
C ALA A 103 7.73 12.50 -17.57
N LEU A 104 6.45 12.72 -17.25
CA LEU A 104 5.55 13.56 -18.04
C LEU A 104 6.11 14.98 -18.22
N GLN A 105 6.59 15.59 -17.14
CA GLN A 105 7.18 16.93 -17.21
C GLN A 105 8.38 16.99 -18.17
N LEU A 106 9.26 15.99 -18.16
CA LEU A 106 10.40 15.89 -19.05
C LEU A 106 9.93 15.80 -20.52
N ILE A 107 8.96 14.90 -20.80
CA ILE A 107 8.40 14.73 -22.14
C ILE A 107 7.77 16.03 -22.67
N LEU A 108 6.99 16.72 -21.83
CA LEU A 108 6.35 17.97 -22.23
C LEU A 108 7.35 19.10 -22.48
N ASN A 109 8.48 19.10 -21.75
CA ASN A 109 9.55 20.05 -21.99
C ASN A 109 10.31 19.77 -23.29
N ASP A 110 10.56 18.48 -23.60
CA ASP A 110 11.21 18.07 -24.86
C ASP A 110 10.29 18.30 -26.06
N ASN A 111 8.99 18.01 -25.95
CA ASN A 111 8.02 18.23 -27.01
C ASN A 111 7.79 19.71 -27.37
N LYS A 112 8.18 20.65 -26.52
CA LYS A 112 8.20 22.07 -26.89
C LYS A 112 9.25 22.37 -27.95
N MET A 113 10.15 21.43 -28.22
CA MET A 113 11.22 21.57 -29.21
C MET A 113 10.97 20.77 -30.50
N GLY A 114 9.88 19.98 -30.58
CA GLY A 114 9.59 19.06 -31.70
C GLY A 114 8.28 19.34 -32.43
N GLU A 115 8.28 19.01 -33.70
CA GLU A 115 7.13 19.13 -34.59
C GLU A 115 6.00 18.12 -34.23
N GLY A 116 4.90 18.60 -33.63
CA GLY A 116 3.65 17.85 -33.46
C GLY A 116 3.23 17.69 -31.99
N GLU A 117 1.92 17.91 -31.77
CA GLU A 117 1.32 17.64 -30.45
C GLU A 117 1.14 16.12 -30.27
N ALA A 118 1.68 15.59 -29.18
CA ALA A 118 1.42 14.20 -28.81
C ALA A 118 -0.08 13.99 -28.53
N LYS A 119 -0.69 13.01 -29.17
CA LYS A 119 -2.09 12.62 -28.89
C LYS A 119 -2.22 11.79 -27.64
N LYS A 120 -1.23 10.94 -27.38
CA LYS A 120 -1.25 10.02 -26.26
C LYS A 120 0.15 9.78 -25.68
N ILE A 121 0.25 9.78 -24.34
CA ILE A 121 1.47 9.48 -23.60
C ILE A 121 1.15 8.38 -22.59
N ASP A 122 1.71 7.19 -22.75
CA ASP A 122 1.52 6.06 -21.83
C ASP A 122 2.75 5.86 -20.96
N LEU A 123 2.60 6.11 -19.65
CA LEU A 123 3.65 6.06 -18.64
C LEU A 123 3.66 4.74 -17.83
N ARG A 124 2.79 3.79 -18.16
CA ARG A 124 2.71 2.49 -17.48
C ARG A 124 3.94 1.64 -17.72
N PHE A 125 4.65 1.87 -18.83
CA PHE A 125 5.84 1.11 -19.17
C PHE A 125 7.11 1.73 -18.58
N LYS A 126 8.19 0.95 -18.55
CA LYS A 126 9.52 1.44 -18.10
C LYS A 126 10.04 2.56 -18.98
N SER A 127 9.75 2.47 -20.28
CA SER A 127 10.00 3.54 -21.26
C SER A 127 8.65 4.09 -21.71
N PRO A 128 8.38 5.39 -21.56
CA PRO A 128 7.15 6.01 -22.01
C PRO A 128 6.88 5.78 -23.50
N VAL A 129 5.63 5.50 -23.85
CA VAL A 129 5.19 5.35 -25.25
C VAL A 129 4.43 6.61 -25.65
N ILE A 130 4.90 7.29 -26.69
CA ILE A 130 4.31 8.55 -27.19
C ILE A 130 3.73 8.29 -28.57
N THR A 131 2.48 8.69 -28.81
CA THR A 131 1.79 8.65 -30.09
C THR A 131 1.44 10.06 -30.52
N PHE A 132 1.73 10.39 -31.76
CA PHE A 132 1.48 11.67 -32.40
C PHE A 132 0.26 11.64 -33.30
#